data_93dc502f1a315c5446066f820290d5a8
#
_entry.id   93dc502f1a315c5446066f820290d5a8
#
_cell.length_a   1.000
_cell.length_b   1.000
_cell.length_c   1.000
_cell.angle_alpha   90.00
_cell.angle_beta   90.00
_cell.angle_gamma   90.00
#
_symmetry.space_group_name_H-M   'P 1'
#
loop_
_entity.id
_entity.type
_entity.pdbx_description
1 polymer ?
#
loop_
_entity_poly.entity_id
_entity_poly.type
_entity_poly.pdbx_seq_one_letter_code
_entity_poly.pdbx_strand_id
1 'polypeptide(L)'
;MYAVITGASSGIGEQFAKRLAKEGYDLILVARRRERLTALSDKLKATHKELECNIFTADLMQLDECQRLSDYLEEKDIEIFINNAGYGDCGLFEETDIAKEMGMIDVNVRAVHFLTKKLLRQMRVKDRGFILNVASSAGLIPAGPYMAAYYASKAYVASLSRAVACELRQSHSNVYVGCLCPGPVDTEFNDVANVRFALKGISAEYCANYAIDRMMKHKTVIVPTLRMKLATTCGRFLPQSLYIK
;
A
#
# COMPACT_ATOMS: atom_id res chain seq x y z
N MET A 1 -11.36 16.00 -8.42
CA MET A 1 -10.48 15.56 -7.30
C MET A 1 -9.87 14.21 -7.65
N TYR A 2 -8.57 14.05 -7.42
CA TYR A 2 -7.86 12.85 -7.83
C TYR A 2 -7.62 11.85 -6.69
N ALA A 3 -7.72 10.57 -7.04
CA ALA A 3 -7.13 9.47 -6.27
C ALA A 3 -5.90 8.94 -7.01
N VAL A 4 -4.78 8.87 -6.31
CA VAL A 4 -3.51 8.37 -6.84
C VAL A 4 -3.26 6.97 -6.28
N ILE A 5 -2.95 6.00 -7.14
CA ILE A 5 -2.70 4.63 -6.74
C ILE A 5 -1.35 4.17 -7.29
N THR A 6 -0.39 3.88 -6.43
CA THR A 6 0.86 3.23 -6.84
C THR A 6 0.69 1.72 -6.91
N GLY A 7 1.41 1.06 -7.85
CA GLY A 7 1.22 -0.36 -8.09
C GLY A 7 -0.14 -0.73 -8.68
N ALA A 8 -0.75 0.19 -9.44
CA ALA A 8 -2.12 0.04 -9.98
C ALA A 8 -2.24 -1.02 -11.09
N SER A 9 -1.14 -1.57 -11.61
CA SER A 9 -1.15 -2.45 -12.78
C SER A 9 -1.63 -3.88 -12.51
N SER A 10 -1.92 -4.25 -11.27
CA SER A 10 -2.43 -5.58 -10.88
C SER A 10 -2.90 -5.64 -9.42
N GLY A 11 -3.53 -6.76 -9.06
CA GLY A 11 -3.83 -7.14 -7.68
C GLY A 11 -4.69 -6.12 -6.93
N ILE A 12 -4.29 -5.79 -5.70
CA ILE A 12 -5.06 -4.88 -4.84
C ILE A 12 -5.09 -3.46 -5.44
N GLY A 13 -3.99 -3.01 -6.07
CA GLY A 13 -3.90 -1.69 -6.71
C GLY A 13 -4.92 -1.49 -7.83
N GLU A 14 -5.10 -2.50 -8.68
CA GLU A 14 -6.14 -2.50 -9.72
C GLU A 14 -7.56 -2.41 -9.12
N GLN A 15 -7.80 -3.12 -8.02
CA GLN A 15 -9.10 -3.10 -7.36
C GLN A 15 -9.36 -1.77 -6.63
N PHE A 16 -8.33 -1.12 -6.09
CA PHE A 16 -8.45 0.25 -5.58
C PHE A 16 -8.87 1.22 -6.68
N ALA A 17 -8.24 1.13 -7.87
CA ALA A 17 -8.60 1.97 -9.00
C ALA A 17 -10.07 1.78 -9.42
N LYS A 18 -10.52 0.53 -9.52
CA LYS A 18 -11.92 0.20 -9.85
C LYS A 18 -12.91 0.74 -8.81
N ARG A 19 -12.60 0.58 -7.52
CA ARG A 19 -13.45 1.06 -6.44
C ARG A 19 -13.56 2.59 -6.44
N LEU A 20 -12.43 3.30 -6.56
CA LEU A 20 -12.41 4.75 -6.51
C LEU A 20 -13.00 5.41 -7.77
N ALA A 21 -12.83 4.80 -8.95
CA ALA A 21 -13.56 5.21 -10.14
C ALA A 21 -15.09 5.13 -9.96
N LYS A 22 -15.58 4.05 -9.34
CA LYS A 22 -17.00 3.87 -9.02
C LYS A 22 -17.52 4.93 -8.03
N GLU A 23 -16.66 5.46 -7.17
CA GLU A 23 -17.00 6.54 -6.22
C GLU A 23 -16.89 7.94 -6.83
N GLY A 24 -16.51 8.04 -8.13
CA GLY A 24 -16.47 9.29 -8.88
C GLY A 24 -15.16 10.07 -8.75
N TYR A 25 -14.08 9.43 -8.24
CA TYR A 25 -12.75 10.05 -8.25
C TYR A 25 -12.10 9.94 -9.62
N ASP A 26 -11.47 11.02 -10.07
CA ASP A 26 -10.49 10.97 -11.14
C ASP A 26 -9.26 10.22 -10.68
N LEU A 27 -8.56 9.55 -11.58
CA LEU A 27 -7.49 8.63 -11.21
C LEU A 27 -6.13 9.06 -11.78
N ILE A 28 -5.09 8.84 -10.98
CA ILE A 28 -3.71 8.81 -11.44
C ILE A 28 -3.16 7.43 -11.12
N LEU A 29 -2.97 6.61 -12.15
CA LEU A 29 -2.49 5.24 -12.04
C LEU A 29 -0.98 5.20 -12.21
N VAL A 30 -0.27 4.71 -11.20
CA VAL A 30 1.20 4.70 -11.17
C VAL A 30 1.71 3.26 -11.14
N ALA A 31 2.52 2.86 -12.10
CA ALA A 31 3.28 1.60 -12.12
C ALA A 31 4.34 1.60 -13.24
N ARG A 32 5.16 0.52 -13.30
CA ARG A 32 6.16 0.32 -14.36
C ARG A 32 5.56 -0.15 -15.68
N ARG A 33 4.51 -0.99 -15.63
CA ARG A 33 3.90 -1.68 -16.79
C ARG A 33 2.85 -0.81 -17.45
N ARG A 34 3.30 0.07 -18.38
CA ARG A 34 2.44 1.05 -19.06
C ARG A 34 1.25 0.41 -19.76
N GLU A 35 1.46 -0.70 -20.46
CA GLU A 35 0.42 -1.40 -21.24
C GLU A 35 -0.73 -1.85 -20.33
N ARG A 36 -0.41 -2.35 -19.13
CA ARG A 36 -1.44 -2.76 -18.16
C ARG A 36 -2.20 -1.57 -17.58
N LEU A 37 -1.52 -0.45 -17.36
CA LEU A 37 -2.17 0.79 -16.91
C LEU A 37 -3.12 1.32 -17.99
N THR A 38 -2.70 1.29 -19.26
CA THR A 38 -3.53 1.70 -20.39
C THR A 38 -4.78 0.83 -20.49
N ALA A 39 -4.61 -0.50 -20.48
CA ALA A 39 -5.74 -1.43 -20.53
C ALA A 39 -6.71 -1.25 -19.35
N LEU A 40 -6.21 -0.95 -18.15
CA LEU A 40 -7.06 -0.64 -17.00
C LEU A 40 -7.79 0.70 -17.19
N SER A 41 -7.08 1.75 -17.60
CA SER A 41 -7.67 3.07 -17.88
C SER A 41 -8.80 2.97 -18.90
N ASP A 42 -8.58 2.25 -20.01
CA ASP A 42 -9.57 2.09 -21.07
C ASP A 42 -10.83 1.37 -20.57
N LYS A 43 -10.66 0.30 -19.80
CA LYS A 43 -11.78 -0.41 -19.15
C LYS A 43 -12.58 0.48 -18.22
N LEU A 44 -11.89 1.32 -17.41
CA LEU A 44 -12.54 2.21 -16.47
C LEU A 44 -13.31 3.34 -17.20
N LYS A 45 -12.71 3.94 -18.22
CA LYS A 45 -13.35 4.97 -19.04
C LYS A 45 -14.55 4.45 -19.84
N ALA A 46 -14.51 3.18 -20.25
CA ALA A 46 -15.65 2.55 -20.93
C ALA A 46 -16.90 2.44 -20.03
N THR A 47 -16.71 2.30 -18.71
CA THR A 47 -17.80 2.20 -17.73
C THR A 47 -18.14 3.50 -17.04
N HIS A 48 -17.19 4.43 -16.97
CA HIS A 48 -17.31 5.74 -16.32
C HIS A 48 -16.90 6.83 -17.31
N LYS A 49 -17.86 7.31 -18.12
CA LYS A 49 -17.60 8.20 -19.28
C LYS A 49 -16.96 9.54 -18.93
N GLU A 50 -17.21 10.06 -17.74
CA GLU A 50 -16.67 11.35 -17.28
C GLU A 50 -15.35 11.20 -16.51
N LEU A 51 -14.86 9.97 -16.33
CA LEU A 51 -13.64 9.69 -15.58
C LEU A 51 -12.41 10.26 -16.30
N GLU A 52 -11.70 11.16 -15.64
CA GLU A 52 -10.33 11.49 -16.01
C GLU A 52 -9.38 10.45 -15.39
N CYS A 53 -8.66 9.72 -16.23
CA CYS A 53 -7.74 8.69 -15.79
C CYS A 53 -6.39 8.90 -16.45
N ASN A 54 -5.44 9.38 -15.67
CA ASN A 54 -4.07 9.68 -16.06
C ASN A 54 -3.14 8.51 -15.73
N ILE A 55 -2.15 8.27 -16.58
CA ILE A 55 -1.15 7.22 -16.40
C ILE A 55 0.20 7.88 -16.15
N PHE A 56 0.85 7.47 -15.07
CA PHE A 56 2.21 7.87 -14.75
C PHE A 56 3.11 6.64 -14.65
N THR A 57 3.99 6.46 -15.64
CA THR A 57 4.94 5.33 -15.64
C THR A 57 6.16 5.70 -14.79
N ALA A 58 6.42 4.91 -13.74
CA ALA A 58 7.57 5.10 -12.86
C ALA A 58 8.06 3.78 -12.26
N ASP A 59 9.37 3.66 -12.08
CA ASP A 59 9.98 2.66 -11.22
C ASP A 59 10.29 3.26 -9.86
N LEU A 60 9.45 2.96 -8.88
CA LEU A 60 9.57 3.51 -7.53
C LEU A 60 10.74 2.91 -6.72
N MET A 61 11.55 2.00 -7.29
CA MET A 61 12.86 1.66 -6.75
C MET A 61 13.86 2.82 -6.88
N GLN A 62 13.62 3.72 -7.84
CA GLN A 62 14.45 4.89 -8.11
C GLN A 62 13.90 6.13 -7.39
N LEU A 63 14.73 6.79 -6.59
CA LEU A 63 14.28 7.94 -5.80
C LEU A 63 13.97 9.17 -6.66
N ASP A 64 14.69 9.35 -7.77
CA ASP A 64 14.43 10.39 -8.77
C ASP A 64 13.06 10.21 -9.43
N GLU A 65 12.64 8.97 -9.71
CA GLU A 65 11.30 8.67 -10.20
C GLU A 65 10.22 8.99 -9.14
N CYS A 66 10.51 8.73 -7.85
CA CYS A 66 9.63 9.15 -6.76
C CYS A 66 9.54 10.69 -6.67
N GLN A 67 10.65 11.40 -6.86
CA GLN A 67 10.66 12.87 -6.91
C GLN A 67 9.85 13.37 -8.11
N ARG A 68 10.09 12.81 -9.32
CA ARG A 68 9.35 13.16 -10.54
C ARG A 68 7.83 12.95 -10.38
N LEU A 69 7.42 11.86 -9.71
CA LEU A 69 6.02 11.64 -9.35
C LEU A 69 5.50 12.72 -8.40
N SER A 70 6.26 13.01 -7.33
CA SER A 70 5.88 14.05 -6.36
C SER A 70 5.67 15.40 -7.04
N ASP A 71 6.60 15.82 -7.91
CA ASP A 71 6.54 17.08 -8.63
C ASP A 71 5.31 17.15 -9.57
N TYR A 72 5.03 16.04 -10.26
CA TYR A 72 3.81 15.91 -11.08
C TYR A 72 2.52 16.07 -10.27
N LEU A 73 2.52 15.65 -9.01
CA LEU A 73 1.36 15.70 -8.12
C LEU A 73 1.19 17.06 -7.42
N GLU A 74 2.21 17.92 -7.38
CA GLU A 74 2.15 19.20 -6.64
C GLU A 74 1.02 20.13 -7.13
N GLU A 75 0.76 20.16 -8.44
CA GLU A 75 -0.27 20.99 -9.05
C GLU A 75 -1.65 20.33 -9.10
N LYS A 76 -1.79 19.11 -8.62
CA LYS A 76 -3.03 18.34 -8.66
C LYS A 76 -3.82 18.45 -7.35
N ASP A 77 -5.14 18.45 -7.46
CA ASP A 77 -6.02 18.38 -6.28
C ASP A 77 -6.18 16.92 -5.85
N ILE A 78 -5.18 16.43 -5.09
CA ILE A 78 -5.15 15.06 -4.59
C ILE A 78 -5.96 14.95 -3.31
N GLU A 79 -7.00 14.13 -3.34
CA GLU A 79 -7.82 13.80 -2.16
C GLU A 79 -7.39 12.47 -1.53
N ILE A 80 -7.05 11.46 -2.36
CA ILE A 80 -6.64 10.14 -1.88
C ILE A 80 -5.30 9.76 -2.49
N PHE A 81 -4.37 9.32 -1.64
CA PHE A 81 -3.10 8.75 -2.05
C PHE A 81 -2.90 7.35 -1.47
N ILE A 82 -2.80 6.34 -2.33
CA ILE A 82 -2.61 4.95 -1.93
C ILE A 82 -1.20 4.48 -2.32
N ASN A 83 -0.32 4.37 -1.33
CA ASN A 83 0.99 3.74 -1.43
C ASN A 83 0.81 2.22 -1.43
N ASN A 84 0.52 1.64 -2.60
CA ASN A 84 0.27 0.20 -2.71
C ASN A 84 1.42 -0.54 -3.40
N ALA A 85 2.26 0.13 -4.18
CA ALA A 85 3.41 -0.51 -4.82
C ALA A 85 4.30 -1.22 -3.80
N GLY A 86 4.70 -2.45 -4.12
CA GLY A 86 5.56 -3.25 -3.27
C GLY A 86 5.58 -4.70 -3.69
N TYR A 87 6.60 -5.42 -3.24
CA TYR A 87 6.72 -6.86 -3.45
C TYR A 87 7.41 -7.54 -2.27
N GLY A 88 7.49 -8.84 -2.31
CA GLY A 88 8.16 -9.67 -1.31
C GLY A 88 9.17 -10.61 -1.93
N ASP A 89 9.95 -11.26 -1.08
CA ASP A 89 10.81 -12.37 -1.42
C ASP A 89 10.79 -13.41 -0.32
N CYS A 90 10.97 -14.69 -0.68
CA CYS A 90 10.95 -15.81 0.24
C CYS A 90 12.12 -16.75 -0.07
N GLY A 91 12.93 -17.00 0.94
CA GLY A 91 14.10 -17.90 0.90
C GLY A 91 14.91 -17.79 2.20
N LEU A 92 15.92 -18.64 2.35
CA LEU A 92 16.91 -18.46 3.42
C LEU A 92 17.64 -17.13 3.21
N PHE A 93 17.81 -16.35 4.27
CA PHE A 93 18.35 -14.99 4.18
C PHE A 93 19.73 -14.93 3.53
N GLU A 94 20.55 -15.95 3.72
CA GLU A 94 21.87 -16.06 3.12
C GLU A 94 21.87 -16.49 1.64
N GLU A 95 20.71 -16.98 1.14
CA GLU A 95 20.56 -17.49 -0.23
C GLU A 95 19.75 -16.55 -1.14
N THR A 96 19.00 -15.61 -0.56
CA THR A 96 18.18 -14.67 -1.33
C THR A 96 19.06 -13.68 -2.11
N ASP A 97 18.57 -13.22 -3.28
CA ASP A 97 19.26 -12.25 -4.11
C ASP A 97 19.29 -10.87 -3.43
N ILE A 98 20.49 -10.40 -3.08
CA ILE A 98 20.71 -9.10 -2.43
C ILE A 98 20.16 -7.93 -3.29
N ALA A 99 20.28 -8.00 -4.63
CA ALA A 99 19.76 -6.94 -5.49
C ALA A 99 18.23 -6.87 -5.44
N LYS A 100 17.54 -8.03 -5.40
CA LYS A 100 16.10 -8.12 -5.25
C LYS A 100 15.65 -7.62 -3.88
N GLU A 101 16.38 -7.95 -2.80
CA GLU A 101 16.08 -7.45 -1.45
C GLU A 101 16.27 -5.94 -1.32
N MET A 102 17.38 -5.39 -1.85
CA MET A 102 17.61 -3.95 -1.83
C MET A 102 16.54 -3.19 -2.61
N GLY A 103 16.18 -3.69 -3.80
CA GLY A 103 15.04 -3.13 -4.56
C GLY A 103 13.71 -3.23 -3.82
N MET A 104 13.48 -4.30 -3.04
CA MET A 104 12.32 -4.42 -2.17
C MET A 104 12.33 -3.36 -1.06
N ILE A 105 13.47 -3.09 -0.44
CA ILE A 105 13.62 -2.03 0.56
C ILE A 105 13.37 -0.66 -0.08
N ASP A 106 13.90 -0.42 -1.27
CA ASP A 106 13.69 0.84 -1.98
C ASP A 106 12.19 1.09 -2.22
N VAL A 107 11.47 0.11 -2.75
CA VAL A 107 10.05 0.28 -3.06
C VAL A 107 9.16 0.22 -1.80
N ASN A 108 9.38 -0.75 -0.90
CA ASN A 108 8.51 -0.94 0.26
C ASN A 108 8.77 0.07 1.38
N VAL A 109 9.97 0.66 1.46
CA VAL A 109 10.36 1.56 2.55
C VAL A 109 10.66 2.95 2.05
N ARG A 110 11.71 3.13 1.20
CA ARG A 110 12.16 4.46 0.78
C ARG A 110 11.10 5.22 0.00
N ALA A 111 10.51 4.58 -1.01
CA ALA A 111 9.43 5.20 -1.80
C ALA A 111 8.22 5.54 -0.94
N VAL A 112 7.76 4.58 -0.10
CA VAL A 112 6.61 4.81 0.80
C VAL A 112 6.88 5.96 1.76
N HIS A 113 8.07 6.00 2.40
CA HIS A 113 8.44 7.09 3.29
C HIS A 113 8.45 8.44 2.57
N PHE A 114 9.14 8.49 1.43
CA PHE A 114 9.32 9.72 0.65
C PHE A 114 7.98 10.27 0.19
N LEU A 115 7.16 9.46 -0.47
CA LEU A 115 5.86 9.87 -1.01
C LEU A 115 4.87 10.21 0.11
N THR A 116 4.82 9.42 1.19
CA THR A 116 3.99 9.76 2.36
C THR A 116 4.34 11.15 2.89
N LYS A 117 5.63 11.47 3.06
CA LYS A 117 6.05 12.77 3.60
C LYS A 117 5.72 13.92 2.65
N LYS A 118 5.94 13.74 1.34
CA LYS A 118 5.65 14.76 0.33
C LYS A 118 4.15 15.05 0.24
N LEU A 119 3.33 14.02 0.07
CA LEU A 119 1.88 14.16 -0.02
C LEU A 119 1.24 14.65 1.28
N LEU A 120 1.75 14.21 2.43
CA LEU A 120 1.29 14.72 3.72
C LEU A 120 1.49 16.24 3.83
N ARG A 121 2.66 16.76 3.43
CA ARG A 121 2.91 18.20 3.43
C ARG A 121 1.95 18.96 2.53
N GLN A 122 1.69 18.45 1.32
CA GLN A 122 0.73 19.03 0.39
C GLN A 122 -0.69 19.04 0.97
N MET A 123 -1.14 17.90 1.53
CA MET A 123 -2.48 17.75 2.13
C MET A 123 -2.64 18.61 3.40
N ARG A 124 -1.57 18.79 4.18
CA ARG A 124 -1.59 19.65 5.38
C ARG A 124 -1.86 21.12 5.09
N VAL A 125 -1.46 21.63 3.92
CA VAL A 125 -1.75 23.01 3.48
C VAL A 125 -3.26 23.24 3.35
N LYS A 126 -3.97 22.22 2.84
CA LYS A 126 -5.43 22.26 2.67
C LYS A 126 -6.18 21.68 3.88
N ASP A 127 -5.46 21.10 4.83
CA ASP A 127 -5.93 20.31 5.98
C ASP A 127 -7.01 19.29 5.61
N ARG A 128 -6.86 18.62 4.47
CA ARG A 128 -7.73 17.55 4.01
C ARG A 128 -6.96 16.53 3.17
N GLY A 129 -7.48 15.31 3.12
CA GLY A 129 -6.96 14.23 2.29
C GLY A 129 -6.69 12.95 3.05
N PHE A 130 -6.49 11.88 2.30
CA PHE A 130 -6.32 10.52 2.81
C PHE A 130 -5.05 9.89 2.24
N ILE A 131 -4.17 9.43 3.12
CA ILE A 131 -3.00 8.62 2.76
C ILE A 131 -3.18 7.22 3.34
N LEU A 132 -3.23 6.21 2.47
CA LEU A 132 -3.26 4.81 2.85
C LEU A 132 -1.98 4.11 2.41
N ASN A 133 -1.18 3.66 3.36
CA ASN A 133 0.02 2.88 3.09
C ASN A 133 -0.30 1.38 3.16
N VAL A 134 0.00 0.63 2.11
CA VAL A 134 -0.21 -0.82 2.10
C VAL A 134 0.99 -1.53 2.73
N ALA A 135 0.80 -1.86 4.01
CA ALA A 135 1.70 -2.71 4.78
C ALA A 135 1.39 -4.21 4.55
N SER A 136 1.31 -4.99 5.60
CA SER A 136 0.92 -6.40 5.63
C SER A 136 0.66 -6.81 7.09
N SER A 137 -0.03 -7.93 7.32
CA SER A 137 -0.04 -8.59 8.63
C SER A 137 1.39 -8.95 9.09
N ALA A 138 2.32 -9.19 8.16
CA ALA A 138 3.75 -9.35 8.42
C ALA A 138 4.34 -8.14 9.19
N GLY A 139 3.83 -6.93 8.96
CA GLY A 139 4.25 -5.73 9.69
C GLY A 139 3.68 -5.61 11.11
N LEU A 140 2.79 -6.50 11.52
CA LEU A 140 2.19 -6.55 12.86
C LEU A 140 2.69 -7.75 13.69
N ILE A 141 3.48 -8.62 13.08
CA ILE A 141 4.06 -9.84 13.64
C ILE A 141 5.55 -9.59 13.89
N PRO A 142 6.14 -10.11 14.99
CA PRO A 142 7.53 -9.79 15.36
C PRO A 142 8.58 -10.14 14.32
N ALA A 143 8.46 -11.29 13.67
CA ALA A 143 9.37 -11.74 12.62
C ALA A 143 8.72 -12.85 11.76
N GLY A 144 9.28 -13.08 10.57
CA GLY A 144 8.89 -14.17 9.66
C GLY A 144 10.12 -14.84 9.08
N PRO A 145 10.48 -16.05 9.56
CA PRO A 145 11.51 -16.85 8.92
C PRO A 145 11.27 -16.98 7.42
N TYR A 146 12.34 -17.03 6.65
CA TYR A 146 12.35 -17.06 5.18
C TYR A 146 11.83 -15.80 4.47
N MET A 147 11.33 -14.79 5.19
CA MET A 147 10.85 -13.52 4.63
C MET A 147 11.35 -12.32 5.46
N ALA A 148 12.57 -12.40 6.00
CA ALA A 148 13.11 -11.44 6.97
C ALA A 148 13.02 -9.98 6.50
N ALA A 149 13.56 -9.67 5.32
CA ALA A 149 13.55 -8.32 4.75
C ALA A 149 12.12 -7.82 4.47
N TYR A 150 11.23 -8.70 3.99
CA TYR A 150 9.83 -8.35 3.76
C TYR A 150 9.10 -7.96 5.06
N TYR A 151 9.21 -8.81 6.11
CA TYR A 151 8.59 -8.51 7.42
C TYR A 151 9.11 -7.20 8.00
N ALA A 152 10.44 -7.00 7.97
CA ALA A 152 11.06 -5.76 8.43
C ALA A 152 10.55 -4.54 7.64
N SER A 153 10.46 -4.62 6.30
CA SER A 153 9.94 -3.55 5.46
C SER A 153 8.48 -3.19 5.78
N LYS A 154 7.64 -4.20 6.00
CA LYS A 154 6.22 -3.98 6.33
C LYS A 154 6.00 -3.53 7.77
N ALA A 155 6.88 -3.92 8.70
CA ALA A 155 6.91 -3.39 10.06
C ALA A 155 7.26 -1.89 10.07
N TYR A 156 8.22 -1.47 9.26
CA TYR A 156 8.54 -0.06 9.06
C TYR A 156 7.31 0.74 8.63
N VAL A 157 6.60 0.30 7.58
CA VAL A 157 5.41 0.99 7.05
C VAL A 157 4.29 1.08 8.08
N ALA A 158 4.03 -0.03 8.80
CA ALA A 158 2.99 -0.06 9.83
C ALA A 158 3.33 0.87 11.02
N SER A 159 4.59 0.90 11.44
CA SER A 159 5.07 1.77 12.53
C SER A 159 5.01 3.24 12.12
N LEU A 160 5.56 3.60 10.96
CA LEU A 160 5.52 4.95 10.40
C LEU A 160 4.09 5.49 10.32
N SER A 161 3.18 4.72 9.72
CA SER A 161 1.79 5.16 9.53
C SER A 161 1.08 5.41 10.86
N ARG A 162 1.34 4.58 11.86
CA ARG A 162 0.73 4.70 13.21
C ARG A 162 1.27 5.93 13.95
N ALA A 163 2.57 6.19 13.86
CA ALA A 163 3.20 7.35 14.47
C ALA A 163 2.64 8.64 13.86
N VAL A 164 2.67 8.76 12.53
CA VAL A 164 2.15 9.94 11.81
C VAL A 164 0.67 10.16 12.08
N ALA A 165 -0.16 9.09 12.11
CA ALA A 165 -1.56 9.21 12.46
C ALA A 165 -1.78 9.72 13.90
N CYS A 166 -0.88 9.41 14.84
CA CYS A 166 -0.91 9.94 16.20
C CYS A 166 -0.58 11.43 16.23
N GLU A 167 0.46 11.86 15.53
CA GLU A 167 0.86 13.27 15.40
C GLU A 167 -0.26 14.13 14.79
N LEU A 168 -0.92 13.62 13.75
CA LEU A 168 -2.05 14.31 13.12
C LEU A 168 -3.23 14.49 14.07
N ARG A 169 -3.56 13.48 14.87
CA ARG A 169 -4.62 13.61 15.90
C ARG A 169 -4.24 14.62 16.98
N GLN A 170 -2.98 14.63 17.43
CA GLN A 170 -2.51 15.58 18.43
C GLN A 170 -2.52 17.02 17.92
N SER A 171 -2.29 17.21 16.62
CA SER A 171 -2.37 18.53 15.97
C SER A 171 -3.78 18.87 15.44
N HIS A 172 -4.80 18.10 15.79
CA HIS A 172 -6.20 18.29 15.36
C HIS A 172 -6.36 18.43 13.84
N SER A 173 -5.53 17.73 13.08
CA SER A 173 -5.59 17.76 11.62
C SER A 173 -6.73 16.89 11.08
N ASN A 174 -7.37 17.37 10.00
CA ASN A 174 -8.36 16.61 9.25
C ASN A 174 -7.72 15.64 8.24
N VAL A 175 -6.41 15.71 8.02
CA VAL A 175 -5.70 14.77 7.14
C VAL A 175 -5.66 13.38 7.80
N TYR A 176 -6.02 12.37 7.03
CA TYR A 176 -5.91 10.98 7.45
C TYR A 176 -4.61 10.33 6.95
N VAL A 177 -3.94 9.61 7.83
CA VAL A 177 -2.89 8.64 7.49
C VAL A 177 -3.18 7.31 8.18
N GLY A 178 -3.14 6.23 7.43
CA GLY A 178 -3.32 4.89 7.99
C GLY A 178 -2.60 3.82 7.18
N CYS A 179 -2.65 2.58 7.68
CA CYS A 179 -2.08 1.45 6.99
C CYS A 179 -3.05 0.29 6.83
N LEU A 180 -3.03 -0.31 5.65
CA LEU A 180 -3.68 -1.57 5.35
C LEU A 180 -2.70 -2.71 5.66
N CYS A 181 -3.11 -3.63 6.53
CA CYS A 181 -2.32 -4.79 6.96
C CYS A 181 -3.05 -6.10 6.62
N PRO A 182 -3.13 -6.50 5.35
CA PRO A 182 -3.82 -7.71 4.95
C PRO A 182 -2.98 -8.95 5.34
N GLY A 183 -3.67 -10.08 5.56
CA GLY A 183 -3.08 -11.41 5.46
C GLY A 183 -2.88 -11.79 4.00
N PRO A 184 -2.79 -13.10 3.67
CA PRO A 184 -2.69 -13.56 2.30
C PRO A 184 -3.84 -13.03 1.43
N VAL A 185 -3.49 -12.50 0.25
CA VAL A 185 -4.43 -12.03 -0.78
C VAL A 185 -4.07 -12.74 -2.09
N ASP A 186 -5.07 -13.25 -2.78
CA ASP A 186 -4.89 -13.96 -4.05
C ASP A 186 -4.56 -12.96 -5.17
N THR A 187 -3.27 -12.81 -5.47
CA THR A 187 -2.72 -11.86 -6.45
C THR A 187 -1.41 -12.39 -7.04
N GLU A 188 -0.90 -11.73 -8.09
CA GLU A 188 0.45 -11.98 -8.65
C GLU A 188 1.59 -11.83 -7.61
N PHE A 189 1.32 -11.24 -6.45
CA PHE A 189 2.31 -11.10 -5.38
C PHE A 189 2.91 -12.44 -4.96
N ASN A 190 2.09 -13.49 -4.91
CA ASN A 190 2.51 -14.82 -4.46
C ASN A 190 3.58 -15.41 -5.40
N ASP A 191 3.40 -15.21 -6.71
CA ASP A 191 4.35 -15.67 -7.73
C ASP A 191 5.65 -14.84 -7.67
N VAL A 192 5.54 -13.50 -7.55
CA VAL A 192 6.69 -12.60 -7.47
C VAL A 192 7.53 -12.85 -6.21
N ALA A 193 6.87 -13.12 -5.09
CA ALA A 193 7.50 -13.39 -3.80
C ALA A 193 7.98 -14.85 -3.67
N ASN A 194 7.72 -15.70 -4.66
CA ASN A 194 7.98 -17.14 -4.60
C ASN A 194 7.46 -17.79 -3.31
N VAL A 195 6.22 -17.43 -2.91
CA VAL A 195 5.61 -17.88 -1.67
C VAL A 195 4.30 -18.61 -1.90
N ARG A 196 4.10 -19.72 -1.18
CA ARG A 196 2.82 -20.41 -1.08
C ARG A 196 2.33 -20.32 0.36
N PHE A 197 1.27 -19.57 0.57
CA PHE A 197 0.69 -19.43 1.89
C PHE A 197 -0.11 -20.67 2.26
N ALA A 198 0.08 -21.18 3.50
CA ALA A 198 -0.74 -22.26 4.03
C ALA A 198 -2.21 -21.84 4.28
N LEU A 199 -2.46 -20.54 4.39
CA LEU A 199 -3.80 -19.98 4.60
C LEU A 199 -4.39 -19.58 3.25
N LYS A 200 -5.66 -19.92 3.02
CA LYS A 200 -6.41 -19.41 1.87
C LYS A 200 -6.45 -17.88 1.91
N GLY A 201 -6.07 -17.27 0.79
CA GLY A 201 -6.13 -15.83 0.60
C GLY A 201 -7.57 -15.31 0.51
N ILE A 202 -7.72 -14.00 0.72
CA ILE A 202 -8.93 -13.26 0.38
C ILE A 202 -8.78 -12.70 -1.04
N SER A 203 -9.89 -12.40 -1.70
CA SER A 203 -9.83 -11.74 -3.01
C SER A 203 -9.26 -10.31 -2.88
N ALA A 204 -8.53 -9.87 -3.91
CA ALA A 204 -8.02 -8.51 -4.00
C ALA A 204 -9.16 -7.47 -3.95
N GLU A 205 -10.31 -7.79 -4.56
CA GLU A 205 -11.50 -6.93 -4.56
C GLU A 205 -12.05 -6.75 -3.14
N TYR A 206 -12.24 -7.83 -2.38
CA TYR A 206 -12.68 -7.73 -0.98
C TYR A 206 -11.70 -6.92 -0.15
N CYS A 207 -10.39 -7.15 -0.33
CA CYS A 207 -9.34 -6.44 0.39
C CYS A 207 -9.40 -4.93 0.14
N ALA A 208 -9.50 -4.52 -1.13
CA ALA A 208 -9.56 -3.11 -1.53
C ALA A 208 -10.83 -2.43 -1.02
N ASN A 209 -12.00 -3.06 -1.22
CA ASN A 209 -13.29 -2.52 -0.77
C ASN A 209 -13.31 -2.33 0.76
N TYR A 210 -12.89 -3.36 1.51
CA TYR A 210 -12.79 -3.27 2.96
C TYR A 210 -11.83 -2.17 3.41
N ALA A 211 -10.69 -2.01 2.72
CA ALA A 211 -9.70 -0.98 3.05
C ALA A 211 -10.27 0.43 2.88
N ILE A 212 -10.92 0.73 1.75
CA ILE A 212 -11.56 2.03 1.49
C ILE A 212 -12.64 2.32 2.54
N ASP A 213 -13.55 1.37 2.81
CA ASP A 213 -14.60 1.55 3.81
C ASP A 213 -14.05 1.87 5.21
N ARG A 214 -12.90 1.31 5.58
CA ARG A 214 -12.26 1.56 6.88
C ARG A 214 -11.43 2.83 6.89
N MET A 215 -10.79 3.17 5.78
CA MET A 215 -10.09 4.43 5.57
C MET A 215 -11.04 5.61 5.71
N MET A 216 -12.20 5.59 5.04
CA MET A 216 -13.24 6.62 5.16
C MET A 216 -13.80 6.75 6.58
N LYS A 217 -13.68 5.70 7.40
CA LYS A 217 -14.02 5.73 8.84
C LYS A 217 -12.82 6.07 9.73
N HIS A 218 -11.76 6.61 9.19
CA HIS A 218 -10.53 7.03 9.88
C HIS A 218 -9.88 5.93 10.75
N LYS A 219 -9.96 4.64 10.35
CA LYS A 219 -9.29 3.54 11.06
C LYS A 219 -7.81 3.51 10.71
N THR A 220 -6.95 3.81 11.68
CA THR A 220 -5.49 3.92 11.47
C THR A 220 -4.85 2.60 11.03
N VAL A 221 -5.25 1.45 11.60
CA VAL A 221 -4.76 0.13 11.23
C VAL A 221 -5.93 -0.70 10.71
N ILE A 222 -5.83 -1.12 9.45
CA ILE A 222 -6.90 -1.85 8.76
C ILE A 222 -6.44 -3.29 8.52
N VAL A 223 -7.08 -4.24 9.20
CA VAL A 223 -6.86 -5.69 9.00
C VAL A 223 -8.15 -6.29 8.46
N PRO A 224 -8.19 -6.80 7.21
CA PRO A 224 -9.44 -7.16 6.55
C PRO A 224 -10.21 -8.33 7.16
N THR A 225 -9.52 -9.30 7.80
CA THR A 225 -10.18 -10.49 8.34
C THR A 225 -10.12 -10.56 9.86
N LEU A 226 -11.19 -11.07 10.49
CA LEU A 226 -11.24 -11.27 11.94
C LEU A 226 -10.13 -12.23 12.41
N ARG A 227 -9.88 -13.29 11.64
CA ARG A 227 -8.82 -14.27 11.94
C ARG A 227 -7.46 -13.57 12.05
N MET A 228 -7.11 -12.72 11.10
CA MET A 228 -5.83 -11.98 11.15
C MET A 228 -5.82 -10.92 12.24
N LYS A 229 -6.96 -10.28 12.53
CA LYS A 229 -7.04 -9.37 13.69
C LYS A 229 -6.73 -10.09 14.98
N LEU A 230 -7.34 -11.24 15.22
CA LEU A 230 -7.09 -12.03 16.41
C LEU A 230 -5.63 -12.49 16.46
N ALA A 231 -5.09 -13.05 15.37
CA ALA A 231 -3.71 -13.50 15.30
C ALA A 231 -2.72 -12.37 15.63
N THR A 232 -2.85 -11.21 14.99
CA THR A 232 -1.94 -10.07 15.18
C THR A 232 -2.12 -9.36 16.53
N THR A 233 -3.31 -9.45 17.17
CA THR A 233 -3.56 -8.86 18.48
C THR A 233 -3.14 -9.80 19.61
N CYS A 234 -3.58 -11.06 19.58
CA CYS A 234 -3.24 -12.05 20.62
C CYS A 234 -1.75 -12.38 20.59
N GLY A 235 -1.14 -12.44 19.39
CA GLY A 235 0.29 -12.68 19.25
C GLY A 235 1.20 -11.70 20.00
N ARG A 236 0.72 -10.50 20.30
CA ARG A 236 1.47 -9.51 21.10
C ARG A 236 1.64 -9.91 22.57
N PHE A 237 0.78 -10.77 23.08
CA PHE A 237 0.82 -11.23 24.47
C PHE A 237 1.57 -12.55 24.61
N LEU A 238 1.96 -13.18 23.51
CA LEU A 238 2.74 -14.41 23.51
C LEU A 238 4.24 -14.12 23.53
N PRO A 239 5.05 -14.95 24.23
CA PRO A 239 6.50 -14.88 24.10
C PRO A 239 6.92 -15.01 22.64
N GLN A 240 7.83 -14.14 22.19
CA GLN A 240 8.25 -14.09 20.78
C GLN A 240 8.82 -15.45 20.30
N SER A 241 9.51 -16.18 21.17
CA SER A 241 10.04 -17.52 20.90
C SER A 241 8.98 -18.57 20.53
N LEU A 242 7.74 -18.39 20.99
CA LEU A 242 6.60 -19.25 20.63
C LEU A 242 5.91 -18.81 19.34
N TYR A 243 6.05 -17.55 18.99
CA TYR A 243 5.35 -16.96 17.86
C TYR A 243 6.17 -17.03 16.55
N ILE A 244 7.50 -17.12 16.65
CA ILE A 244 8.43 -17.15 15.51
C ILE A 244 8.71 -18.59 15.03
N LYS A 245 8.33 -19.62 15.79
CA LYS A 245 8.42 -21.03 15.39
C LYS A 245 7.29 -21.38 14.41
#